data_509b5b2343910371ecdd1c895ddcea47
#
_entry.id   509b5b2343910371ecdd1c895ddcea47
#
_cell.length_a   1.000
_cell.length_b   1.000
_cell.length_c   1.000
_cell.angle_alpha   90.00
_cell.angle_beta   90.00
_cell.angle_gamma   90.00
#
_symmetry.space_group_name_H-M   'P 1'
#
loop_
_entity.id
_entity.type
_entity.pdbx_description
1 polymer ?
#
loop_
_entity_poly.entity_id
_entity_poly.type
_entity_poly.pdbx_seq_one_letter_code
_entity_poly.pdbx_strand_id
1 'polypeptide(L)'
;MKNLLIGLALIFCASLSAQRNASNDYWNSWRYTAKQGKTADFEAAVAKKMQMFNNSADSGITTYKIVTGRNSGTYERVEGMKYPKDYDMNRTAEGEYWQKNVSKFVEKASGQMRWDRINNATLNWDPENPGAPSKYLERTTYDVKPDGIMHFRRFIYRVTKIMEKRGFADTQLMFRCISGGSDNMFVVVRGWNNYQDKPWTEQDNTFIEDYDELFGWGTFREDQKNFDSSLESWGEMTETMQLMPSLTTGMMN
;
A
#
# COMPACT_ATOMS: atom_id res chain seq x y z
N MET A 1 11.78 9.45 -47.68
CA MET A 1 10.60 9.26 -46.80
C MET A 1 10.72 8.12 -45.79
N LYS A 2 11.23 6.92 -46.17
CA LYS A 2 11.42 5.80 -45.23
C LYS A 2 12.33 6.13 -44.00
N ASN A 3 13.42 6.85 -44.23
CA ASN A 3 14.36 7.22 -43.17
C ASN A 3 13.80 8.29 -42.20
N LEU A 4 12.88 9.14 -42.67
CA LEU A 4 12.20 10.13 -41.84
C LEU A 4 11.20 9.47 -40.88
N LEU A 5 10.49 8.44 -41.34
CA LEU A 5 9.53 7.66 -40.52
C LEU A 5 10.25 6.84 -39.42
N ILE A 6 11.44 6.30 -39.72
CA ILE A 6 12.25 5.57 -38.74
C ILE A 6 12.77 6.52 -37.64
N GLY A 7 13.21 7.73 -38.04
CA GLY A 7 13.62 8.77 -37.10
C GLY A 7 12.49 9.23 -36.17
N LEU A 8 11.29 9.40 -36.69
CA LEU A 8 10.10 9.78 -35.91
C LEU A 8 9.67 8.67 -34.93
N ALA A 9 9.73 7.38 -35.37
CA ALA A 9 9.39 6.26 -34.52
C ALA A 9 10.38 6.08 -33.35
N LEU A 10 11.68 6.33 -33.60
CA LEU A 10 12.71 6.28 -32.54
C LEU A 10 12.56 7.42 -31.53
N ILE A 11 12.17 8.61 -31.95
CA ILE A 11 11.90 9.75 -31.05
C ILE A 11 10.65 9.47 -30.22
N PHE A 12 9.62 8.83 -30.79
CA PHE A 12 8.41 8.47 -30.06
C PHE A 12 8.66 7.37 -29.02
N CYS A 13 9.50 6.38 -29.35
CA CYS A 13 9.91 5.34 -28.37
C CYS A 13 10.81 5.91 -27.26
N ALA A 14 11.68 6.88 -27.56
CA ALA A 14 12.51 7.54 -26.57
C ALA A 14 11.68 8.39 -25.58
N SER A 15 10.62 9.07 -26.06
CA SER A 15 9.72 9.85 -25.21
C SER A 15 8.83 8.96 -24.32
N LEU A 16 8.49 7.74 -24.75
CA LEU A 16 7.77 6.76 -23.90
C LEU A 16 8.65 6.18 -22.79
N SER A 17 9.95 6.04 -23.02
CA SER A 17 10.89 5.58 -21.98
C SER A 17 11.30 6.70 -21.01
N ALA A 18 11.20 7.97 -21.39
CA ALA A 18 11.50 9.12 -20.54
C ALA A 18 10.37 9.47 -19.57
N GLN A 19 9.18 8.92 -19.75
CA GLN A 19 8.05 9.05 -18.81
C GLN A 19 8.09 8.03 -17.67
N ARG A 20 9.22 7.74 -17.09
CA ARG A 20 9.27 7.36 -15.67
C ARG A 20 8.88 8.60 -14.90
N ASN A 21 7.56 8.72 -14.64
CA ASN A 21 6.99 9.87 -13.98
C ASN A 21 7.76 10.20 -12.73
N ALA A 22 8.47 11.33 -12.75
CA ALA A 22 9.11 11.91 -11.56
C ALA A 22 8.09 12.25 -10.45
N SER A 23 6.79 12.09 -10.73
CA SER A 23 5.66 12.33 -9.85
C SER A 23 5.07 11.07 -9.20
N ASN A 24 5.55 9.86 -9.53
CA ASN A 24 5.07 8.66 -8.85
C ASN A 24 5.77 8.54 -7.50
N ASP A 25 4.99 8.47 -6.44
CA ASP A 25 5.45 8.13 -5.13
C ASP A 25 5.45 6.61 -4.96
N TYR A 26 6.62 6.06 -4.67
CA TYR A 26 6.80 4.65 -4.37
C TYR A 26 6.73 4.40 -2.88
N TRP A 27 6.25 3.21 -2.53
CA TRP A 27 6.20 2.75 -1.15
C TRP A 27 6.99 1.46 -1.05
N ASN A 28 7.78 1.32 0.00
CA ASN A 28 8.52 0.10 0.30
C ASN A 28 7.92 -0.56 1.52
N SER A 29 7.83 -1.88 1.53
CA SER A 29 7.45 -2.63 2.73
C SER A 29 8.36 -3.82 2.97
N TRP A 30 8.50 -4.18 4.26
CA TRP A 30 9.20 -5.37 4.75
C TRP A 30 8.39 -6.00 5.87
N ARG A 31 8.38 -7.32 5.91
CA ARG A 31 7.81 -8.07 7.03
C ARG A 31 8.89 -8.74 7.85
N TYR A 32 8.69 -8.74 9.17
CA TYR A 32 9.60 -9.35 10.13
C TYR A 32 8.83 -10.15 11.15
N THR A 33 9.32 -11.36 11.46
CA THR A 33 8.89 -12.17 12.60
C THR A 33 10.00 -12.13 13.62
N ALA A 34 9.68 -11.71 14.85
CA ALA A 34 10.63 -11.79 15.96
C ALA A 34 10.83 -13.25 16.39
N LYS A 35 12.03 -13.61 16.82
CA LYS A 35 12.31 -14.91 17.43
C LYS A 35 11.43 -15.13 18.67
N GLN A 36 11.05 -16.37 18.90
CA GLN A 36 10.27 -16.74 20.07
C GLN A 36 10.94 -16.26 21.36
N GLY A 37 10.19 -15.57 22.21
CA GLY A 37 10.67 -14.99 23.47
C GLY A 37 11.57 -13.74 23.29
N LYS A 38 11.74 -13.24 22.07
CA LYS A 38 12.59 -12.08 21.76
C LYS A 38 11.82 -10.87 21.22
N THR A 39 10.51 -10.84 21.35
CA THR A 39 9.66 -9.75 20.88
C THR A 39 10.07 -8.41 21.48
N ALA A 40 10.22 -8.32 22.80
CA ALA A 40 10.63 -7.08 23.46
C ALA A 40 12.03 -6.62 23.07
N ASP A 41 12.98 -7.55 22.93
CA ASP A 41 14.35 -7.26 22.47
C ASP A 41 14.35 -6.74 21.03
N PHE A 42 13.52 -7.34 20.14
CA PHE A 42 13.33 -6.89 18.75
C PHE A 42 12.75 -5.47 18.71
N GLU A 43 11.66 -5.23 19.43
CA GLU A 43 10.99 -3.92 19.47
C GLU A 43 11.94 -2.84 20.00
N ALA A 44 12.67 -3.10 21.10
CA ALA A 44 13.65 -2.16 21.64
C ALA A 44 14.80 -1.85 20.66
N ALA A 45 15.30 -2.88 19.95
CA ALA A 45 16.36 -2.70 18.97
C ALA A 45 15.89 -1.91 17.74
N VAL A 46 14.67 -2.15 17.27
CA VAL A 46 14.04 -1.39 16.18
C VAL A 46 13.81 0.06 16.61
N ALA A 47 13.24 0.31 17.79
CA ALA A 47 13.02 1.66 18.30
C ALA A 47 14.32 2.48 18.34
N LYS A 48 15.41 1.89 18.84
CA LYS A 48 16.72 2.54 18.86
C LYS A 48 17.25 2.85 17.46
N LYS A 49 17.09 1.91 16.51
CA LYS A 49 17.45 2.11 15.10
C LYS A 49 16.66 3.26 14.49
N MET A 50 15.37 3.35 14.79
CA MET A 50 14.49 4.41 14.28
C MET A 50 14.96 5.80 14.73
N GLN A 51 15.30 5.94 16.02
CA GLN A 51 15.82 7.19 16.57
C GLN A 51 17.13 7.64 15.92
N MET A 52 17.97 6.68 15.51
CA MET A 52 19.30 6.98 14.94
C MET A 52 19.26 7.31 13.44
N PHE A 53 18.40 6.67 12.67
CA PHE A 53 18.46 6.69 11.20
C PHE A 53 17.16 7.14 10.53
N ASN A 54 16.04 7.16 11.23
CA ASN A 54 14.72 7.38 10.64
C ASN A 54 13.92 8.46 11.38
N ASN A 55 14.59 9.47 11.90
CA ASN A 55 14.01 10.53 12.75
C ASN A 55 13.57 11.78 11.99
N SER A 56 13.56 11.76 10.66
CA SER A 56 13.08 12.85 9.80
C SER A 56 11.93 12.37 8.91
N ALA A 57 11.17 13.31 8.34
CA ALA A 57 10.09 13.01 7.40
C ALA A 57 10.59 12.18 6.20
N ASP A 58 11.75 12.54 5.64
CA ASP A 58 12.31 11.86 4.45
C ASP A 58 12.81 10.45 4.72
N SER A 59 13.13 10.12 5.98
CA SER A 59 13.66 8.82 6.39
C SER A 59 12.69 8.01 7.24
N GLY A 60 11.50 8.54 7.51
CA GLY A 60 10.52 7.94 8.40
C GLY A 60 10.05 6.57 7.93
N ILE A 61 9.78 5.69 8.90
CA ILE A 61 9.22 4.37 8.67
C ILE A 61 8.05 4.18 9.63
N THR A 62 6.89 3.83 9.10
CA THR A 62 5.73 3.44 9.89
C THR A 62 5.76 1.93 10.12
N THR A 63 5.55 1.51 11.35
CA THR A 63 5.53 0.09 11.73
C THR A 63 4.17 -0.30 12.27
N TYR A 64 3.61 -1.34 11.70
CA TYR A 64 2.38 -1.99 12.16
C TYR A 64 2.66 -3.41 12.61
N LYS A 65 1.92 -3.87 13.63
CA LYS A 65 1.87 -5.28 14.02
C LYS A 65 0.60 -5.89 13.45
N ILE A 66 0.71 -7.00 12.73
CA ILE A 66 -0.43 -7.75 12.22
C ILE A 66 -1.08 -8.47 13.39
N VAL A 67 -2.37 -8.21 13.63
CA VAL A 67 -3.11 -8.74 14.79
C VAL A 67 -4.11 -9.81 14.41
N THR A 68 -4.55 -9.86 13.15
CA THR A 68 -5.43 -10.93 12.64
C THR A 68 -4.89 -11.49 11.32
N GLY A 69 -5.41 -12.64 10.90
CA GLY A 69 -5.03 -13.29 9.65
C GLY A 69 -3.81 -14.20 9.76
N ARG A 70 -3.39 -14.74 8.62
CA ARG A 70 -2.35 -15.79 8.52
C ARG A 70 -0.98 -15.33 9.03
N ASN A 71 -0.67 -14.03 8.95
CA ASN A 71 0.60 -13.47 9.37
C ASN A 71 0.52 -12.79 10.75
N SER A 72 -0.49 -13.10 11.57
CA SER A 72 -0.63 -12.54 12.92
C SER A 72 0.64 -12.72 13.75
N GLY A 73 1.01 -11.68 14.49
CA GLY A 73 2.24 -11.62 15.29
C GLY A 73 3.46 -11.09 14.54
N THR A 74 3.41 -10.90 13.21
CA THR A 74 4.49 -10.30 12.44
C THR A 74 4.38 -8.77 12.40
N TYR A 75 5.49 -8.11 12.06
CA TYR A 75 5.57 -6.67 11.90
C TYR A 75 5.69 -6.33 10.42
N GLU A 76 4.87 -5.41 9.95
CA GLU A 76 5.06 -4.78 8.64
C GLU A 76 5.61 -3.38 8.84
N ARG A 77 6.73 -3.09 8.18
CA ARG A 77 7.39 -1.79 8.19
C ARG A 77 7.25 -1.17 6.81
N VAL A 78 6.78 0.06 6.78
CA VAL A 78 6.44 0.75 5.54
C VAL A 78 7.19 2.09 5.50
N GLU A 79 7.85 2.33 4.39
CA GLU A 79 8.48 3.58 4.03
C GLU A 79 7.73 4.15 2.82
N GLY A 80 6.96 5.21 3.03
CA GLY A 80 6.10 5.80 2.00
C GLY A 80 6.73 6.97 1.27
N MET A 81 6.06 7.40 0.19
CA MET A 81 6.34 8.63 -0.55
C MET A 81 7.80 8.75 -1.01
N LYS A 82 8.36 7.67 -1.58
CA LYS A 82 9.72 7.63 -2.11
C LYS A 82 9.73 7.95 -3.60
N TYR A 83 10.66 8.80 -3.98
CA TYR A 83 10.93 9.16 -5.36
C TYR A 83 12.15 8.40 -5.88
N PRO A 84 12.36 8.31 -7.21
CA PRO A 84 13.52 7.63 -7.77
C PRO A 84 14.86 8.04 -7.15
N LYS A 85 15.06 9.33 -6.83
CA LYS A 85 16.27 9.87 -6.21
C LYS A 85 16.58 9.27 -4.83
N ASP A 86 15.55 8.83 -4.09
CA ASP A 86 15.71 8.32 -2.73
C ASP A 86 16.35 6.93 -2.71
N TYR A 87 16.34 6.23 -3.85
CA TYR A 87 17.00 4.92 -4.01
C TYR A 87 18.49 5.01 -4.28
N ASP A 88 18.99 6.20 -4.63
CA ASP A 88 20.42 6.46 -4.83
C ASP A 88 21.13 6.89 -3.52
N MET A 89 20.36 7.04 -2.44
CA MET A 89 20.91 7.42 -1.13
C MET A 89 21.78 6.30 -0.54
N ASN A 90 22.93 6.68 0.01
CA ASN A 90 23.79 5.73 0.73
C ASN A 90 23.19 5.39 2.09
N ARG A 91 22.70 4.17 2.26
CA ARG A 91 22.12 3.63 3.51
C ARG A 91 23.01 2.54 4.14
N THR A 92 24.28 2.49 3.81
CA THR A 92 25.21 1.44 4.28
C THR A 92 25.28 1.40 5.81
N ALA A 93 25.46 2.54 6.46
CA ALA A 93 25.54 2.61 7.94
C ALA A 93 24.25 2.12 8.62
N GLU A 94 23.08 2.44 8.06
CA GLU A 94 21.79 1.94 8.54
C GLU A 94 21.69 0.42 8.40
N GLY A 95 22.10 -0.11 7.26
CA GLY A 95 22.13 -1.55 6.98
C GLY A 95 23.08 -2.31 7.92
N GLU A 96 24.28 -1.80 8.13
CA GLU A 96 25.25 -2.38 9.07
C GLU A 96 24.72 -2.39 10.51
N TYR A 97 24.10 -1.27 10.92
CA TYR A 97 23.47 -1.20 12.24
C TYR A 97 22.38 -2.25 12.40
N TRP A 98 21.52 -2.41 11.38
CA TRP A 98 20.46 -3.42 11.35
C TRP A 98 21.05 -4.82 11.52
N GLN A 99 22.06 -5.17 10.72
CA GLN A 99 22.70 -6.49 10.78
C GLN A 99 23.31 -6.77 12.15
N LYS A 100 23.99 -5.80 12.75
CA LYS A 100 24.65 -5.96 14.04
C LYS A 100 23.70 -6.00 15.23
N ASN A 101 22.63 -5.18 15.20
CA ASN A 101 21.85 -4.88 16.42
C ASN A 101 20.42 -5.44 16.38
N VAL A 102 19.80 -5.61 15.21
CA VAL A 102 18.40 -6.01 15.09
C VAL A 102 18.25 -7.43 14.57
N SER A 103 19.00 -7.81 13.51
CA SER A 103 18.83 -9.09 12.81
C SER A 103 18.94 -10.32 13.72
N LYS A 104 19.74 -10.25 14.78
CA LYS A 104 19.89 -11.33 15.77
C LYS A 104 18.59 -11.71 16.49
N PHE A 105 17.60 -10.79 16.53
CA PHE A 105 16.28 -11.01 17.12
C PHE A 105 15.21 -11.37 16.09
N VAL A 106 15.55 -11.39 14.79
CA VAL A 106 14.65 -11.72 13.69
C VAL A 106 14.72 -13.22 13.41
N GLU A 107 13.58 -13.89 13.39
CA GLU A 107 13.45 -15.28 12.94
C GLU A 107 13.26 -15.35 11.44
N LYS A 108 12.34 -14.53 10.91
CA LYS A 108 12.03 -14.49 9.47
C LYS A 108 11.90 -13.04 9.01
N ALA A 109 12.47 -12.76 7.85
CA ALA A 109 12.27 -11.51 7.14
C ALA A 109 11.78 -11.78 5.71
N SER A 110 10.86 -10.95 5.21
CA SER A 110 10.60 -10.90 3.77
C SER A 110 11.71 -10.11 3.06
N GLY A 111 11.83 -10.29 1.75
CA GLY A 111 12.49 -9.30 0.91
C GLY A 111 11.73 -7.96 0.95
N GLN A 112 12.38 -6.91 0.44
CA GLN A 112 11.72 -5.64 0.19
C GLN A 112 10.71 -5.80 -0.93
N MET A 113 9.50 -5.32 -0.70
CA MET A 113 8.49 -5.13 -1.74
C MET A 113 8.38 -3.65 -2.05
N ARG A 114 8.27 -3.33 -3.34
CA ARG A 114 8.03 -1.96 -3.81
C ARG A 114 6.67 -1.85 -4.44
N TRP A 115 5.98 -0.80 -4.11
CA TRP A 115 4.59 -0.55 -4.47
C TRP A 115 4.46 0.79 -5.19
N ASP A 116 3.60 0.83 -6.20
CA ASP A 116 3.14 2.03 -6.86
C ASP A 116 1.73 2.37 -6.38
N ARG A 117 1.51 3.60 -5.91
CA ARG A 117 0.20 4.02 -5.40
C ARG A 117 -0.74 4.36 -6.55
N ILE A 118 -1.96 3.87 -6.48
CA ILE A 118 -3.00 4.09 -7.49
C ILE A 118 -3.90 5.25 -7.05
N ASN A 119 -3.68 6.43 -7.62
CA ASN A 119 -4.33 7.67 -7.22
C ASN A 119 -5.86 7.65 -7.34
N ASN A 120 -6.40 7.05 -8.39
CA ASN A 120 -7.86 7.02 -8.65
C ASN A 120 -8.63 6.02 -7.76
N ALA A 121 -7.95 5.27 -6.91
CA ALA A 121 -8.52 4.41 -5.88
C ALA A 121 -8.11 4.85 -4.47
N THR A 122 -7.62 6.08 -4.34
CA THR A 122 -7.24 6.72 -3.07
C THR A 122 -8.39 7.62 -2.59
N LEU A 123 -8.73 7.55 -1.30
CA LEU A 123 -9.73 8.38 -0.63
C LEU A 123 -9.15 8.98 0.64
N ASN A 124 -9.52 10.24 0.93
CA ASN A 124 -9.22 10.94 2.18
C ASN A 124 -7.73 10.91 2.55
N TRP A 125 -6.87 11.02 1.56
CA TRP A 125 -5.43 11.10 1.76
C TRP A 125 -4.80 12.10 0.78
N ASP A 126 -3.98 12.98 1.33
CA ASP A 126 -3.26 14.02 0.60
C ASP A 126 -1.75 13.78 0.76
N PRO A 127 -0.99 13.62 -0.34
CA PRO A 127 0.46 13.44 -0.28
C PRO A 127 1.21 14.67 0.28
N GLU A 128 0.63 15.88 0.15
CA GLU A 128 1.22 17.11 0.67
C GLU A 128 0.98 17.26 2.19
N ASN A 129 -0.13 16.63 2.68
CA ASN A 129 -0.52 16.63 4.10
C ASN A 129 -0.99 15.24 4.52
N PRO A 130 -0.11 14.24 4.58
CA PRO A 130 -0.50 12.84 4.78
C PRO A 130 -1.15 12.56 6.14
N GLY A 131 -1.03 13.48 7.09
CA GLY A 131 -1.54 13.32 8.45
C GLY A 131 -0.80 12.26 9.26
N ALA A 132 -1.26 12.02 10.49
CA ALA A 132 -0.75 10.95 11.32
C ALA A 132 -1.22 9.58 10.80
N PRO A 133 -0.39 8.53 10.92
CA PRO A 133 -0.80 7.17 10.56
C PRO A 133 -2.00 6.72 11.39
N SER A 134 -2.99 6.08 10.75
CA SER A 134 -4.15 5.52 11.43
C SER A 134 -3.74 4.48 12.47
N LYS A 135 -4.46 4.42 13.59
CA LYS A 135 -4.19 3.46 14.67
C LYS A 135 -4.36 2.01 14.24
N TYR A 136 -5.34 1.77 13.40
CA TYR A 136 -5.62 0.46 12.82
C TYR A 136 -5.66 0.55 11.31
N LEU A 137 -5.22 -0.52 10.64
CA LEU A 137 -5.37 -0.72 9.22
C LEU A 137 -6.04 -2.06 8.94
N GLU A 138 -6.95 -2.08 8.00
CA GLU A 138 -7.32 -3.28 7.26
C GLU A 138 -6.52 -3.31 5.97
N ARG A 139 -5.80 -4.38 5.74
CA ARG A 139 -5.03 -4.60 4.52
C ARG A 139 -5.58 -5.81 3.80
N THR A 140 -6.16 -5.59 2.63
CA THR A 140 -6.58 -6.68 1.75
C THR A 140 -5.58 -6.79 0.60
N THR A 141 -4.97 -7.96 0.48
CA THR A 141 -4.07 -8.32 -0.62
C THR A 141 -4.86 -9.10 -1.65
N TYR A 142 -4.70 -8.75 -2.92
CA TYR A 142 -5.32 -9.39 -4.06
C TYR A 142 -4.25 -9.91 -5.02
N ASP A 143 -4.33 -11.20 -5.34
CA ASP A 143 -3.59 -11.81 -6.45
C ASP A 143 -4.55 -11.90 -7.64
N VAL A 144 -4.29 -11.09 -8.66
CA VAL A 144 -5.19 -10.90 -9.81
C VAL A 144 -4.66 -11.66 -11.02
N LYS A 145 -5.54 -12.33 -11.74
CA LYS A 145 -5.18 -12.97 -13.02
C LYS A 145 -4.75 -11.92 -14.04
N PRO A 146 -3.74 -12.20 -14.88
CA PRO A 146 -3.25 -11.25 -15.87
C PRO A 146 -4.34 -10.67 -16.80
N ASP A 147 -5.28 -11.49 -17.22
CA ASP A 147 -6.41 -11.11 -18.07
C ASP A 147 -7.55 -10.44 -17.29
N GLY A 148 -7.55 -10.54 -15.96
CA GLY A 148 -8.55 -9.97 -15.05
C GLY A 148 -8.25 -8.54 -14.56
N ILE A 149 -7.03 -8.01 -14.78
CA ILE A 149 -6.57 -6.74 -14.19
C ILE A 149 -7.53 -5.57 -14.47
N MET A 150 -8.09 -5.49 -15.67
CA MET A 150 -8.98 -4.40 -16.04
C MET A 150 -10.35 -4.49 -15.33
N HIS A 151 -10.87 -5.69 -15.13
CA HIS A 151 -12.10 -5.92 -14.37
C HIS A 151 -11.90 -5.59 -12.89
N PHE A 152 -10.81 -6.08 -12.31
CA PHE A 152 -10.41 -5.79 -10.94
C PHE A 152 -10.31 -4.27 -10.70
N ARG A 153 -9.51 -3.56 -11.51
CA ARG A 153 -9.29 -2.11 -11.36
C ARG A 153 -10.58 -1.31 -11.57
N ARG A 154 -11.41 -1.69 -12.54
CA ARG A 154 -12.69 -1.03 -12.79
C ARG A 154 -13.61 -1.13 -11.58
N PHE A 155 -13.73 -2.32 -10.99
CA PHE A 155 -14.58 -2.52 -9.82
C PHE A 155 -14.09 -1.70 -8.62
N ILE A 156 -12.81 -1.79 -8.26
CA ILE A 156 -12.24 -1.02 -7.15
C ILE A 156 -12.42 0.49 -7.38
N TYR A 157 -12.16 0.98 -8.59
CA TYR A 157 -12.38 2.40 -8.93
C TYR A 157 -13.84 2.82 -8.73
N ARG A 158 -14.80 2.03 -9.22
CA ARG A 158 -16.23 2.32 -9.09
C ARG A 158 -16.69 2.27 -7.63
N VAL A 159 -16.26 1.25 -6.88
CA VAL A 159 -16.48 1.17 -5.43
C VAL A 159 -15.94 2.41 -4.72
N THR A 160 -14.72 2.84 -5.04
CA THR A 160 -14.14 4.08 -4.49
C THR A 160 -15.01 5.31 -4.77
N LYS A 161 -15.58 5.42 -5.97
CA LYS A 161 -16.50 6.52 -6.32
C LYS A 161 -17.81 6.50 -5.53
N ILE A 162 -18.34 5.32 -5.23
CA ILE A 162 -19.53 5.22 -4.36
C ILE A 162 -19.17 5.55 -2.90
N MET A 163 -18.01 5.10 -2.42
CA MET A 163 -17.54 5.48 -1.08
C MET A 163 -17.39 7.01 -0.96
N GLU A 164 -16.83 7.67 -1.98
CA GLU A 164 -16.73 9.13 -2.06
C GLU A 164 -18.12 9.79 -2.04
N LYS A 165 -19.07 9.32 -2.89
CA LYS A 165 -20.47 9.80 -2.92
C LYS A 165 -21.14 9.70 -1.55
N ARG A 166 -20.88 8.62 -0.81
CA ARG A 166 -21.47 8.33 0.51
C ARG A 166 -20.74 9.00 1.67
N GLY A 167 -19.73 9.82 1.41
CA GLY A 167 -18.96 10.51 2.45
C GLY A 167 -18.18 9.56 3.35
N PHE A 168 -17.55 8.53 2.76
CA PHE A 168 -16.67 7.62 3.50
C PHE A 168 -15.59 8.41 4.23
N ALA A 169 -15.49 8.22 5.55
CA ALA A 169 -14.66 9.06 6.42
C ALA A 169 -13.23 8.52 6.59
N ASP A 170 -13.04 7.21 6.44
CA ASP A 170 -11.75 6.59 6.64
C ASP A 170 -10.81 6.82 5.45
N THR A 171 -9.51 6.72 5.70
CA THR A 171 -8.50 6.77 4.63
C THR A 171 -8.48 5.45 3.86
N GLN A 172 -8.48 5.52 2.52
CA GLN A 172 -8.21 4.37 1.67
C GLN A 172 -7.04 4.65 0.74
N LEU A 173 -6.08 3.71 0.68
CA LEU A 173 -5.00 3.71 -0.30
C LEU A 173 -5.00 2.38 -1.06
N MET A 174 -4.70 2.44 -2.35
CA MET A 174 -4.50 1.25 -3.18
C MET A 174 -3.11 1.26 -3.80
N PHE A 175 -2.48 0.10 -3.82
CA PHE A 175 -1.14 -0.09 -4.36
C PHE A 175 -1.09 -1.28 -5.32
N ARG A 176 -0.18 -1.19 -6.30
CA ARG A 176 0.25 -2.31 -7.13
C ARG A 176 1.69 -2.66 -6.79
N CYS A 177 2.00 -3.94 -6.67
CA CYS A 177 3.39 -4.41 -6.56
C CYS A 177 4.12 -4.16 -7.89
N ILE A 178 5.32 -3.57 -7.82
CA ILE A 178 6.16 -3.31 -8.99
C ILE A 178 7.54 -3.95 -8.87
N SER A 179 7.90 -4.46 -7.68
CA SER A 179 9.14 -5.20 -7.46
C SER A 179 9.07 -5.98 -6.14
N GLY A 180 9.71 -7.14 -6.09
CA GLY A 180 9.78 -7.99 -4.90
C GLY A 180 8.58 -8.92 -4.72
N GLY A 181 7.61 -8.89 -5.63
CA GLY A 181 6.44 -9.76 -5.69
C GLY A 181 5.91 -9.90 -7.11
N SER A 182 4.68 -10.39 -7.26
CA SER A 182 4.00 -10.46 -8.56
C SER A 182 3.54 -9.09 -9.00
N ASP A 183 3.71 -8.74 -10.28
CA ASP A 183 3.16 -7.52 -10.90
C ASP A 183 1.62 -7.48 -10.91
N ASN A 184 0.99 -8.61 -10.65
CA ASN A 184 -0.46 -8.75 -10.56
C ASN A 184 -0.97 -8.73 -9.12
N MET A 185 -0.09 -8.46 -8.17
CA MET A 185 -0.45 -8.29 -6.76
C MET A 185 -0.87 -6.84 -6.49
N PHE A 186 -2.05 -6.70 -5.90
CA PHE A 186 -2.58 -5.41 -5.46
C PHE A 186 -2.85 -5.44 -3.95
N VAL A 187 -2.81 -4.28 -3.33
CA VAL A 187 -3.15 -4.12 -1.92
C VAL A 187 -4.08 -2.92 -1.78
N VAL A 188 -5.19 -3.12 -1.09
CA VAL A 188 -6.05 -2.03 -0.61
C VAL A 188 -5.88 -1.93 0.90
N VAL A 189 -5.60 -0.72 1.37
CA VAL A 189 -5.42 -0.43 2.80
C VAL A 189 -6.47 0.58 3.21
N ARG A 190 -7.22 0.29 4.29
CA ARG A 190 -8.16 1.21 4.92
C ARG A 190 -7.73 1.49 6.34
N GLY A 191 -7.71 2.76 6.74
CA GLY A 191 -7.22 3.19 8.04
C GLY A 191 -8.29 3.87 8.87
N TRP A 192 -8.40 3.47 10.15
CA TRP A 192 -9.31 4.08 11.12
C TRP A 192 -8.65 4.19 12.51
N ASN A 193 -9.24 4.99 13.40
CA ASN A 193 -8.70 5.21 14.73
C ASN A 193 -9.48 4.50 15.84
N ASN A 194 -10.79 4.31 15.69
CA ASN A 194 -11.65 3.66 16.67
C ASN A 194 -12.59 2.66 15.98
N TYR A 195 -12.74 1.46 16.53
CA TYR A 195 -13.66 0.45 16.00
C TYR A 195 -15.15 0.83 16.12
N GLN A 196 -15.48 1.83 16.93
CA GLN A 196 -16.85 2.29 17.09
C GLN A 196 -17.25 3.34 16.04
N ASP A 197 -16.28 3.93 15.36
CA ASP A 197 -16.54 4.94 14.35
C ASP A 197 -17.17 4.26 13.13
N LYS A 198 -18.28 4.83 12.65
CA LYS A 198 -18.88 4.37 11.41
C LYS A 198 -18.14 5.00 10.23
N PRO A 199 -17.76 4.24 9.21
CA PRO A 199 -17.02 4.77 8.07
C PRO A 199 -17.84 5.69 7.17
N TRP A 200 -19.18 5.68 7.30
CA TRP A 200 -20.12 6.59 6.63
C TRP A 200 -21.37 6.79 7.46
N THR A 201 -22.11 7.85 7.17
CA THR A 201 -23.46 8.08 7.69
C THR A 201 -24.46 7.17 6.97
N GLU A 202 -25.56 6.82 7.64
CA GLU A 202 -26.67 6.12 7.01
C GLU A 202 -27.22 6.95 5.84
N GLN A 203 -27.56 6.29 4.75
CA GLN A 203 -28.11 6.86 3.52
C GLN A 203 -29.46 6.20 3.23
N ASP A 204 -30.33 6.91 2.52
CA ASP A 204 -31.64 6.39 2.11
C ASP A 204 -31.49 5.21 1.14
N ASN A 205 -30.54 5.30 0.22
CA ASN A 205 -30.20 4.23 -0.73
C ASN A 205 -29.21 3.22 -0.15
N THR A 206 -29.31 1.98 -0.58
CA THR A 206 -28.29 0.97 -0.36
C THR A 206 -27.03 1.28 -1.21
N PHE A 207 -25.91 0.65 -0.88
CA PHE A 207 -24.67 0.76 -1.66
C PHE A 207 -24.88 0.33 -3.13
N ILE A 208 -25.66 -0.72 -3.35
CA ILE A 208 -25.95 -1.27 -4.69
C ILE A 208 -26.80 -0.28 -5.50
N GLU A 209 -27.82 0.32 -4.87
CA GLU A 209 -28.66 1.34 -5.53
C GLU A 209 -27.85 2.55 -5.95
N ASP A 210 -26.97 3.06 -5.09
CA ASP A 210 -26.06 4.15 -5.43
C ASP A 210 -25.10 3.79 -6.58
N TYR A 211 -24.62 2.54 -6.59
CA TYR A 211 -23.73 2.05 -7.64
C TYR A 211 -24.46 1.97 -8.99
N ASP A 212 -25.64 1.36 -9.00
CA ASP A 212 -26.45 1.21 -10.20
C ASP A 212 -26.99 2.56 -10.71
N GLU A 213 -27.28 3.51 -9.80
CA GLU A 213 -27.62 4.88 -10.19
C GLU A 213 -26.48 5.58 -10.93
N LEU A 214 -25.24 5.43 -10.43
CA LEU A 214 -24.10 6.15 -11.01
C LEU A 214 -23.56 5.49 -12.28
N PHE A 215 -23.59 4.16 -12.36
CA PHE A 215 -22.94 3.39 -13.45
C PHE A 215 -23.90 2.66 -14.37
N GLY A 216 -25.20 2.66 -14.09
CA GLY A 216 -26.25 2.00 -14.85
C GLY A 216 -26.84 0.80 -14.11
N TRP A 217 -28.12 0.58 -14.31
CA TRP A 217 -28.88 -0.49 -13.64
C TRP A 217 -28.29 -1.89 -13.89
N GLY A 218 -28.11 -2.67 -12.81
CA GLY A 218 -27.57 -4.02 -12.85
C GLY A 218 -26.05 -4.10 -12.96
N THR A 219 -25.36 -2.95 -13.10
CA THR A 219 -23.90 -2.88 -13.30
C THR A 219 -23.13 -3.39 -12.09
N PHE A 220 -23.64 -3.19 -10.86
CA PHE A 220 -22.97 -3.70 -9.67
C PHE A 220 -22.76 -5.21 -9.73
N ARG A 221 -23.82 -5.97 -10.07
CA ARG A 221 -23.76 -7.44 -10.13
C ARG A 221 -22.82 -7.93 -11.22
N GLU A 222 -22.81 -7.25 -12.36
CA GLU A 222 -21.91 -7.59 -13.47
C GLU A 222 -20.46 -7.34 -13.08
N ASP A 223 -20.17 -6.15 -12.55
CA ASP A 223 -18.81 -5.79 -12.15
C ASP A 223 -18.30 -6.66 -11.00
N GLN A 224 -19.15 -6.98 -10.01
CA GLN A 224 -18.80 -7.90 -8.93
C GLN A 224 -18.44 -9.29 -9.48
N LYS A 225 -19.27 -9.85 -10.36
CA LYS A 225 -18.98 -11.15 -11.00
C LYS A 225 -17.65 -11.12 -11.76
N ASN A 226 -17.40 -10.04 -12.50
CA ASN A 226 -16.15 -9.87 -13.24
C ASN A 226 -14.95 -9.71 -12.29
N PHE A 227 -15.12 -8.98 -11.18
CA PHE A 227 -14.13 -8.85 -10.11
C PHE A 227 -13.80 -10.20 -9.49
N ASP A 228 -14.82 -10.97 -9.05
CA ASP A 228 -14.62 -12.30 -8.45
C ASP A 228 -13.89 -13.24 -9.42
N SER A 229 -14.25 -13.20 -10.72
CA SER A 229 -13.60 -13.99 -11.77
C SER A 229 -12.17 -13.57 -12.07
N SER A 230 -11.82 -12.33 -11.77
CA SER A 230 -10.49 -11.77 -12.01
C SER A 230 -9.44 -12.18 -10.98
N LEU A 231 -9.86 -12.73 -9.84
CA LEU A 231 -8.95 -13.16 -8.79
C LEU A 231 -8.43 -14.59 -9.03
N GLU A 232 -7.19 -14.84 -8.63
CA GLU A 232 -6.67 -16.20 -8.53
C GLU A 232 -7.43 -16.99 -7.45
N SER A 233 -7.38 -18.31 -7.51
CA SER A 233 -7.95 -19.16 -6.46
C SER A 233 -7.29 -18.81 -5.11
N TRP A 234 -8.11 -18.42 -4.12
CA TRP A 234 -7.63 -17.91 -2.83
C TRP A 234 -6.79 -16.62 -2.94
N GLY A 235 -7.01 -15.88 -4.01
CA GLY A 235 -6.28 -14.65 -4.34
C GLY A 235 -6.68 -13.43 -3.51
N GLU A 236 -7.49 -13.58 -2.45
CA GLU A 236 -7.85 -12.51 -1.54
C GLU A 236 -7.47 -12.89 -0.11
N MET A 237 -6.77 -11.97 0.57
CA MET A 237 -6.39 -12.14 1.97
C MET A 237 -6.49 -10.83 2.72
N THR A 238 -7.32 -10.79 3.76
CA THR A 238 -7.48 -9.63 4.64
C THR A 238 -6.78 -9.83 5.98
N GLU A 239 -6.08 -8.79 6.43
CA GLU A 239 -5.35 -8.73 7.70
C GLU A 239 -5.69 -7.42 8.40
N THR A 240 -5.88 -7.47 9.72
CA THR A 240 -5.93 -6.26 10.56
C THR A 240 -4.56 -6.00 11.16
N MET A 241 -4.16 -4.75 11.16
CA MET A 241 -2.86 -4.30 11.63
C MET A 241 -3.04 -3.19 12.65
N GLN A 242 -2.19 -3.15 13.65
CA GLN A 242 -2.17 -2.13 14.70
C GLN A 242 -0.88 -1.34 14.65
N LEU A 243 -0.98 -0.02 14.65
CA LEU A 243 0.17 0.89 14.68
C LEU A 243 1.02 0.63 15.93
N MET A 244 2.33 0.62 15.75
CA MET A 244 3.33 0.54 16.81
C MET A 244 4.02 1.92 16.94
N PRO A 245 3.49 2.86 17.75
CA PRO A 245 4.01 4.23 17.81
C PRO A 245 5.48 4.29 18.23
N SER A 246 5.91 3.41 19.15
CA SER A 246 7.31 3.32 19.59
C SER A 246 8.30 2.89 18.51
N LEU A 247 7.78 2.29 17.40
CA LEU A 247 8.56 1.79 16.27
C LEU A 247 8.32 2.62 15.00
N THR A 248 7.64 3.75 15.12
CA THR A 248 7.23 4.62 14.01
C THR A 248 7.87 6.00 14.19
N THR A 249 8.39 6.58 13.11
CA THR A 249 9.00 7.92 13.09
C THR A 249 8.74 8.61 11.76
N GLY A 250 8.96 9.93 11.72
CA GLY A 250 9.01 10.72 10.48
C GLY A 250 7.67 11.14 9.88
N MET A 251 6.53 10.61 10.36
CA MET A 251 5.20 10.99 9.87
C MET A 251 4.33 11.66 10.95
N MET A 252 4.92 12.12 12.05
CA MET A 252 4.20 12.63 13.20
C MET A 252 4.43 14.13 13.46
N ASN A 253 4.39 14.95 12.40
CA ASN A 253 4.39 16.41 12.58
C ASN A 253 3.12 17.01 12.02
#